data_53e1bf68a09997c3105c9a6914ee8e9f
#
_entry.id   53e1bf68a09997c3105c9a6914ee8e9f
#
_cell.length_a   1.000
_cell.length_b   1.000
_cell.length_c   1.000
_cell.angle_alpha   90.00
_cell.angle_beta   90.00
_cell.angle_gamma   90.00
#
_symmetry.space_group_name_H-M   'P 1'
#
loop_
_entity.id
_entity.type
_entity.pdbx_description
1 polymer ?
#
loop_
_entity_poly.entity_id
_entity_poly.type
_entity_poly.pdbx_seq_one_letter_code
_entity_poly.pdbx_strand_id
1 'polypeptide(L)'
;MDTPTLLSHFRTHDTPLVLSRSGDLAWDDVELHRTARLSDPEGYALLALVPGVLPWQRARVLLRTLADAQDGLDDRTRDILAKVTRALMFGLPPAHVVTALLALRRMRANHKHATRAVLAFVLEHPDAGELIEARRAALADCFEHALGKATARACARLITAGDTGGGYLNRHLLRFTARPDVAVERVRALYAPGTYGAVAPQEPPAPLDPVREHVPIVTPTNRGDIAATLVHLYRGGPAAELRPALAGYVAEATRGLPRLPGSVAMVLDTSGSMRGYGEREWAVMSQAGALRLVLAEVCERLTVIETGGPEHDPAHATDLATGLLDALDTAPDLVVIVTDGYENHLPGDLARVVATLPYTGDATPVVLCQATFTRGDDLTLRDPAPDLPRQAFWHQDDFAGLLPWLFGHCAPGERWIRTAMLDQLEGGRT
;
A
#
# COMPACT_ATOMS: atom_id res chain seq x y z
N MET A 1 0.06 -18.12 -2.57
CA MET A 1 -0.86 -17.13 -1.94
C MET A 1 -1.63 -16.45 -3.06
N ASP A 2 -2.94 -16.28 -2.95
CA ASP A 2 -3.71 -15.51 -3.94
C ASP A 2 -3.54 -14.00 -3.65
N THR A 3 -2.53 -13.43 -4.25
CA THR A 3 -2.12 -12.03 -4.01
C THR A 3 -3.20 -11.02 -4.42
N PRO A 4 -3.89 -11.13 -5.58
CA PRO A 4 -4.95 -10.19 -5.95
C PRO A 4 -6.12 -10.17 -4.98
N THR A 5 -6.63 -11.34 -4.64
CA THR A 5 -7.77 -11.48 -3.70
C THR A 5 -7.41 -10.93 -2.32
N LEU A 6 -6.21 -11.24 -1.82
CA LEU A 6 -5.76 -10.75 -0.53
C LEU A 6 -5.56 -9.22 -0.54
N LEU A 7 -4.96 -8.67 -1.58
CA LEU A 7 -4.76 -7.23 -1.71
C LEU A 7 -6.09 -6.48 -1.87
N SER A 8 -7.04 -7.03 -2.62
CA SER A 8 -8.40 -6.49 -2.72
C SER A 8 -9.07 -6.46 -1.35
N HIS A 9 -9.01 -7.56 -0.59
CA HIS A 9 -9.53 -7.61 0.78
C HIS A 9 -8.88 -6.57 1.68
N PHE A 10 -7.56 -6.45 1.65
CA PHE A 10 -6.81 -5.48 2.45
C PHE A 10 -7.18 -4.02 2.16
N ARG A 11 -7.69 -3.73 0.98
CA ARG A 11 -8.09 -2.38 0.55
C ARG A 11 -9.56 -2.06 0.75
N THR A 12 -10.39 -3.05 0.99
CA THR A 12 -11.86 -2.84 1.06
C THR A 12 -12.44 -3.19 2.43
N HIS A 13 -11.77 -4.04 3.22
CA HIS A 13 -12.30 -4.56 4.47
C HIS A 13 -11.73 -3.82 5.68
N ASP A 14 -12.47 -2.87 6.26
CA ASP A 14 -12.02 -1.99 7.35
C ASP A 14 -12.68 -2.28 8.71
N THR A 15 -13.02 -3.54 8.99
CA THR A 15 -13.61 -3.91 10.28
C THR A 15 -12.55 -3.81 11.40
N PRO A 16 -12.82 -3.10 12.51
CA PRO A 16 -11.87 -2.95 13.61
C PRO A 16 -11.56 -4.28 14.32
N LEU A 17 -10.37 -4.38 14.91
CA LEU A 17 -10.08 -5.37 15.94
C LEU A 17 -10.88 -5.03 17.21
N VAL A 18 -11.72 -5.96 17.70
CA VAL A 18 -12.53 -5.76 18.90
C VAL A 18 -11.93 -6.52 20.07
N LEU A 19 -11.61 -5.78 21.13
CA LEU A 19 -11.17 -6.33 22.41
C LEU A 19 -12.35 -6.30 23.39
N SER A 20 -13.05 -7.43 23.52
CA SER A 20 -14.19 -7.52 24.41
C SER A 20 -13.80 -7.33 25.89
N ARG A 21 -14.75 -6.95 26.74
CA ARG A 21 -14.52 -6.87 28.20
C ARG A 21 -14.28 -8.23 28.83
N SER A 22 -14.83 -9.30 28.27
CA SER A 22 -14.61 -10.69 28.69
C SER A 22 -13.20 -11.22 28.42
N GLY A 23 -12.40 -10.50 27.63
CA GLY A 23 -11.04 -10.91 27.30
C GLY A 23 -10.90 -11.52 25.92
N ASP A 24 -12.02 -11.74 25.21
CA ASP A 24 -11.98 -12.31 23.87
C ASP A 24 -11.49 -11.29 22.83
N LEU A 25 -10.76 -11.78 21.87
CA LEU A 25 -10.34 -11.06 20.67
C LEU A 25 -11.24 -11.51 19.53
N ALA A 26 -11.99 -10.56 18.96
CA ALA A 26 -12.81 -10.80 17.79
C ALA A 26 -12.28 -10.06 16.57
N TRP A 27 -12.07 -10.77 15.50
CA TRP A 27 -11.84 -10.29 14.15
C TRP A 27 -12.37 -11.35 13.17
N ASP A 28 -13.04 -10.90 12.15
CA ASP A 28 -13.89 -11.70 11.28
C ASP A 28 -13.13 -12.45 10.17
N ASP A 29 -11.96 -11.98 9.79
CA ASP A 29 -11.11 -12.51 8.71
C ASP A 29 -9.86 -13.27 9.21
N VAL A 30 -9.90 -13.78 10.45
CA VAL A 30 -8.77 -14.52 11.08
C VAL A 30 -8.21 -15.62 10.20
N GLU A 31 -9.07 -16.36 9.54
CA GLU A 31 -8.67 -17.52 8.74
C GLU A 31 -7.96 -17.10 7.44
N LEU A 32 -8.40 -16.02 6.83
CA LEU A 32 -7.74 -15.44 5.67
C LEU A 32 -6.30 -15.04 6.00
N HIS A 33 -6.13 -14.28 7.09
CA HIS A 33 -4.81 -13.85 7.55
C HIS A 33 -3.92 -15.04 7.96
N ARG A 34 -4.49 -16.05 8.62
CA ARG A 34 -3.78 -17.26 9.02
C ARG A 34 -3.26 -18.04 7.81
N THR A 35 -4.12 -18.27 6.84
CA THR A 35 -3.79 -19.03 5.63
C THR A 35 -2.74 -18.30 4.79
N ALA A 36 -2.91 -17.00 4.58
CA ALA A 36 -1.96 -16.18 3.84
C ALA A 36 -0.57 -16.19 4.51
N ARG A 37 -0.52 -15.98 5.84
CA ARG A 37 0.73 -16.00 6.61
C ARG A 37 1.44 -17.35 6.58
N LEU A 38 0.71 -18.46 6.64
CA LEU A 38 1.28 -19.81 6.58
C LEU A 38 1.80 -20.15 5.19
N SER A 39 1.09 -19.71 4.15
CA SER A 39 1.47 -19.95 2.75
C SER A 39 2.75 -19.20 2.37
N ASP A 40 2.86 -17.93 2.77
CA ASP A 40 3.96 -17.05 2.39
C ASP A 40 4.15 -15.95 3.44
N PRO A 41 4.96 -16.20 4.48
CA PRO A 41 5.18 -15.24 5.56
C PRO A 41 5.73 -13.88 5.11
N GLU A 42 6.67 -13.89 4.17
CA GLU A 42 7.32 -12.70 3.66
C GLU A 42 6.36 -11.88 2.78
N GLY A 43 5.77 -12.51 1.77
CA GLY A 43 4.82 -11.84 0.87
C GLY A 43 3.61 -11.29 1.62
N TYR A 44 3.03 -12.05 2.55
CA TYR A 44 1.95 -11.60 3.41
C TYR A 44 2.29 -10.32 4.19
N ALA A 45 3.48 -10.25 4.78
CA ALA A 45 3.91 -9.08 5.52
C ALA A 45 4.17 -7.87 4.61
N LEU A 46 4.82 -8.09 3.46
CA LEU A 46 5.13 -7.05 2.49
C LEU A 46 3.87 -6.44 1.87
N LEU A 47 2.82 -7.21 1.65
CA LEU A 47 1.54 -6.69 1.15
C LEU A 47 0.92 -5.62 2.05
N ALA A 48 1.20 -5.63 3.36
CA ALA A 48 0.73 -4.59 4.26
C ALA A 48 1.36 -3.21 4.02
N LEU A 49 2.48 -3.15 3.29
CA LEU A 49 3.15 -1.89 2.93
C LEU A 49 2.61 -1.28 1.63
N VAL A 50 1.86 -2.06 0.84
CA VAL A 50 1.29 -1.58 -0.41
C VAL A 50 0.38 -0.39 -0.14
N PRO A 51 0.53 0.72 -0.89
CA PRO A 51 -0.31 1.90 -0.74
C PRO A 51 -1.80 1.59 -0.89
N GLY A 52 -2.62 2.22 -0.05
CA GLY A 52 -4.07 2.01 -0.03
C GLY A 52 -4.55 0.80 0.79
N VAL A 53 -3.66 0.03 1.40
CA VAL A 53 -4.05 -0.98 2.39
C VAL A 53 -4.59 -0.28 3.64
N LEU A 54 -5.75 -0.72 4.10
CA LEU A 54 -6.48 -0.06 5.19
C LEU A 54 -5.79 -0.24 6.55
N PRO A 55 -5.87 0.74 7.45
CA PRO A 55 -5.12 0.72 8.72
C PRO A 55 -5.44 -0.50 9.60
N TRP A 56 -6.70 -0.97 9.63
CA TRP A 56 -7.05 -2.16 10.40
C TRP A 56 -6.48 -3.44 9.81
N GLN A 57 -6.36 -3.54 8.49
CA GLN A 57 -5.70 -4.67 7.84
C GLN A 57 -4.19 -4.70 8.15
N ARG A 58 -3.54 -3.54 8.10
CA ARG A 58 -2.14 -3.39 8.53
C ARG A 58 -1.95 -3.78 10.00
N ALA A 59 -2.88 -3.39 10.87
CA ALA A 59 -2.84 -3.77 12.29
C ALA A 59 -3.02 -5.27 12.51
N ARG A 60 -3.84 -5.95 11.69
CA ARG A 60 -4.00 -7.42 11.69
C ARG A 60 -2.74 -8.12 11.23
N VAL A 61 -2.11 -7.63 10.15
CA VAL A 61 -0.82 -8.16 9.69
C VAL A 61 0.25 -7.99 10.77
N LEU A 62 0.32 -6.82 11.41
CA LEU A 62 1.22 -6.57 12.53
C LEU A 62 0.99 -7.56 13.67
N LEU A 63 -0.28 -7.70 14.13
CA LEU A 63 -0.66 -8.62 15.18
C LEU A 63 -0.25 -10.06 14.84
N ARG A 64 -0.57 -10.51 13.63
CA ARG A 64 -0.27 -11.88 13.19
C ARG A 64 1.23 -12.14 13.12
N THR A 65 1.99 -11.17 12.58
CA THR A 65 3.46 -11.27 12.50
C THR A 65 4.13 -11.33 13.88
N LEU A 66 3.58 -10.63 14.87
CA LEU A 66 4.09 -10.64 16.25
C LEU A 66 3.63 -11.87 17.04
N ALA A 67 2.42 -12.35 16.81
CA ALA A 67 1.84 -13.46 17.57
C ALA A 67 2.39 -14.83 17.18
N ASP A 68 2.76 -15.02 15.92
CA ASP A 68 3.22 -16.31 15.42
C ASP A 68 4.72 -16.52 15.69
N ALA A 69 5.07 -17.77 16.01
CA ALA A 69 6.46 -18.17 16.09
C ALA A 69 7.15 -18.02 14.73
N GLN A 70 8.45 -17.68 14.78
CA GLN A 70 9.30 -17.58 13.60
C GLN A 70 10.27 -18.76 13.47
N ASP A 71 9.94 -19.87 14.17
CA ASP A 71 10.73 -21.09 14.10
C ASP A 71 10.66 -21.68 12.68
N GLY A 72 11.79 -22.10 12.16
CA GLY A 72 11.88 -22.66 10.80
C GLY A 72 12.01 -21.61 9.68
N LEU A 73 11.85 -20.32 9.96
CA LEU A 73 12.13 -19.27 8.97
C LEU A 73 13.64 -19.04 8.84
N ASP A 74 14.11 -18.76 7.63
CA ASP A 74 15.49 -18.35 7.40
C ASP A 74 15.79 -16.94 7.94
N ASP A 75 17.06 -16.58 8.04
CA ASP A 75 17.48 -15.31 8.64
C ASP A 75 17.05 -14.10 7.79
N ARG A 76 17.01 -14.23 6.46
CA ARG A 76 16.57 -13.18 5.56
C ARG A 76 15.09 -12.88 5.78
N THR A 77 14.25 -13.90 5.78
CA THR A 77 12.81 -13.74 6.05
C THR A 77 12.56 -13.10 7.42
N ARG A 78 13.30 -13.53 8.46
CA ARG A 78 13.20 -12.91 9.81
C ARG A 78 13.60 -11.43 9.81
N ASP A 79 14.66 -11.06 9.08
CA ASP A 79 15.06 -9.65 8.96
C ASP A 79 14.00 -8.81 8.24
N ILE A 80 13.42 -9.32 7.15
CA ILE A 80 12.33 -8.65 6.42
C ILE A 80 11.12 -8.48 7.34
N LEU A 81 10.68 -9.53 8.04
CA LEU A 81 9.56 -9.43 8.97
C LEU A 81 9.84 -8.41 10.09
N ALA A 82 11.06 -8.30 10.57
CA ALA A 82 11.45 -7.30 11.57
C ALA A 82 11.36 -5.87 11.00
N LYS A 83 11.85 -5.66 9.77
CA LYS A 83 11.75 -4.36 9.07
C LYS A 83 10.29 -3.96 8.83
N VAL A 84 9.46 -4.88 8.30
CA VAL A 84 8.01 -4.63 8.09
C VAL A 84 7.32 -4.34 9.42
N THR A 85 7.57 -5.14 10.46
CA THR A 85 7.03 -4.90 11.81
C THR A 85 7.36 -3.49 12.28
N ARG A 86 8.61 -3.06 12.12
CA ARG A 86 9.02 -1.70 12.51
C ARG A 86 8.30 -0.63 11.69
N ALA A 87 8.22 -0.79 10.37
CA ALA A 87 7.51 0.14 9.49
C ALA A 87 6.03 0.28 9.89
N LEU A 88 5.35 -0.83 10.15
CA LEU A 88 3.94 -0.83 10.58
C LEU A 88 3.76 -0.21 11.98
N MET A 89 4.64 -0.52 12.93
CA MET A 89 4.52 0.00 14.29
C MET A 89 4.72 1.52 14.39
N PHE A 90 5.54 2.07 13.52
CA PHE A 90 5.87 3.50 13.54
C PHE A 90 5.09 4.31 12.49
N GLY A 91 4.58 3.67 11.45
CA GLY A 91 3.82 4.32 10.37
C GLY A 91 2.30 4.23 10.50
N LEU A 92 1.77 3.31 11.31
CA LEU A 92 0.33 3.23 11.59
C LEU A 92 -0.10 4.28 12.62
N PRO A 93 -1.38 4.71 12.57
CA PRO A 93 -1.92 5.52 13.66
C PRO A 93 -1.73 4.79 15.01
N PRO A 94 -1.18 5.45 16.03
CA PRO A 94 -0.80 4.80 17.29
C PRO A 94 -1.93 4.03 17.98
N ALA A 95 -3.18 4.45 17.80
CA ALA A 95 -4.34 3.76 18.37
C ALA A 95 -4.52 2.33 17.83
N HIS A 96 -4.22 2.12 16.53
CA HIS A 96 -4.27 0.80 15.90
C HIS A 96 -3.16 -0.11 16.44
N VAL A 97 -1.95 0.43 16.59
CA VAL A 97 -0.81 -0.31 17.16
C VAL A 97 -1.08 -0.70 18.60
N VAL A 98 -1.53 0.23 19.45
CA VAL A 98 -1.88 -0.08 20.86
C VAL A 98 -2.94 -1.17 20.93
N THR A 99 -3.95 -1.14 20.06
CA THR A 99 -4.99 -2.19 20.01
C THR A 99 -4.38 -3.54 19.63
N ALA A 100 -3.49 -3.60 18.62
CA ALA A 100 -2.80 -4.82 18.22
C ALA A 100 -1.90 -5.36 19.35
N LEU A 101 -1.18 -4.49 20.09
CA LEU A 101 -0.35 -4.91 21.22
C LEU A 101 -1.17 -5.41 22.41
N LEU A 102 -2.32 -4.82 22.69
CA LEU A 102 -3.25 -5.33 23.70
C LEU A 102 -3.86 -6.68 23.29
N ALA A 103 -4.14 -6.86 21.99
CA ALA A 103 -4.56 -8.15 21.45
C ALA A 103 -3.47 -9.21 21.61
N LEU A 104 -2.21 -8.87 21.29
CA LEU A 104 -1.05 -9.75 21.48
C LEU A 104 -0.91 -10.21 22.94
N ARG A 105 -1.11 -9.30 23.89
CA ARG A 105 -1.13 -9.62 25.32
C ARG A 105 -2.25 -10.64 25.67
N ARG A 106 -3.44 -10.48 25.10
CA ARG A 106 -4.57 -11.41 25.31
C ARG A 106 -4.30 -12.80 24.74
N MET A 107 -3.64 -12.86 23.58
CA MET A 107 -3.18 -14.10 22.97
C MET A 107 -2.04 -14.76 23.77
N ARG A 108 -1.50 -14.08 24.78
CA ARG A 108 -0.32 -14.50 25.57
C ARG A 108 0.91 -14.80 24.72
N ALA A 109 0.98 -14.21 23.53
CA ALA A 109 2.13 -14.35 22.66
C ALA A 109 3.28 -13.47 23.18
N ASN A 110 4.41 -14.10 23.50
CA ASN A 110 5.58 -13.44 24.07
C ASN A 110 6.89 -13.99 23.46
N HIS A 111 6.95 -13.98 22.13
CA HIS A 111 8.15 -14.36 21.41
C HIS A 111 9.22 -13.25 21.52
N LYS A 112 10.48 -13.61 21.41
CA LYS A 112 11.62 -12.68 21.54
C LYS A 112 11.52 -11.49 20.54
N HIS A 113 11.06 -11.73 19.32
CA HIS A 113 10.85 -10.69 18.33
C HIS A 113 9.69 -9.76 18.72
N ALA A 114 8.57 -10.31 19.24
CA ALA A 114 7.47 -9.53 19.75
C ALA A 114 7.86 -8.64 20.93
N THR A 115 8.60 -9.19 21.90
CA THR A 115 9.14 -8.42 23.02
C THR A 115 9.95 -7.21 22.54
N ARG A 116 10.88 -7.41 21.59
CA ARG A 116 11.68 -6.31 21.04
C ARG A 116 10.83 -5.24 20.37
N ALA A 117 9.85 -5.66 19.57
CA ALA A 117 8.96 -4.76 18.86
C ALA A 117 8.11 -3.93 19.83
N VAL A 118 7.49 -4.58 20.83
CA VAL A 118 6.70 -3.88 21.87
C VAL A 118 7.53 -2.86 22.61
N LEU A 119 8.75 -3.24 23.02
CA LEU A 119 9.65 -2.33 23.72
C LEU A 119 10.06 -1.14 22.84
N ALA A 120 10.39 -1.38 21.56
CA ALA A 120 10.70 -0.30 20.64
C ALA A 120 9.53 0.70 20.51
N PHE A 121 8.30 0.22 20.36
CA PHE A 121 7.13 1.10 20.30
C PHE A 121 6.92 1.90 21.59
N VAL A 122 6.93 1.25 22.74
CA VAL A 122 6.64 1.92 24.03
C VAL A 122 7.74 2.92 24.40
N LEU A 123 9.00 2.60 24.09
CA LEU A 123 10.15 3.38 24.55
C LEU A 123 10.70 4.37 23.52
N GLU A 124 10.56 4.10 22.23
CA GLU A 124 11.21 4.86 21.17
C GLU A 124 10.26 5.58 20.21
N HIS A 125 8.93 5.35 20.32
CA HIS A 125 7.98 6.02 19.40
C HIS A 125 8.12 7.55 19.49
N PRO A 126 8.13 8.30 18.38
CA PRO A 126 8.24 9.76 18.39
C PRO A 126 7.21 10.41 19.31
N ASP A 127 5.96 10.00 19.19
CA ASP A 127 4.82 10.54 19.95
C ASP A 127 4.62 9.83 21.31
N ALA A 128 5.61 9.08 21.80
CA ALA A 128 5.45 8.30 23.03
C ALA A 128 5.07 9.17 24.25
N GLY A 129 5.45 10.45 24.29
CA GLY A 129 5.02 11.39 25.33
C GLY A 129 3.50 11.56 25.37
N GLU A 130 2.91 11.92 24.23
CA GLU A 130 1.47 12.10 24.08
C GLU A 130 0.70 10.78 24.27
N LEU A 131 1.26 9.67 23.76
CA LEU A 131 0.69 8.35 23.94
C LEU A 131 0.66 7.92 25.40
N ILE A 132 1.71 8.20 26.17
CA ILE A 132 1.77 7.92 27.60
C ILE A 132 0.73 8.78 28.34
N GLU A 133 0.60 10.03 28.01
CA GLU A 133 -0.40 10.90 28.59
C GLU A 133 -1.83 10.38 28.33
N ALA A 134 -2.13 10.04 27.09
CA ALA A 134 -3.46 9.59 26.65
C ALA A 134 -3.79 8.14 27.06
N ARG A 135 -2.81 7.23 27.08
CA ARG A 135 -3.02 5.77 27.15
C ARG A 135 -2.06 5.06 28.11
N ARG A 136 -1.57 5.72 29.16
CA ARG A 136 -0.56 5.22 30.10
C ARG A 136 -0.82 3.80 30.59
N ALA A 137 -2.04 3.51 31.04
CA ALA A 137 -2.36 2.19 31.61
C ALA A 137 -2.20 1.06 30.54
N ALA A 138 -2.62 1.31 29.32
CA ALA A 138 -2.47 0.34 28.21
C ALA A 138 -1.00 0.14 27.84
N LEU A 139 -0.22 1.20 27.79
CA LEU A 139 1.23 1.13 27.48
C LEU A 139 2.02 0.43 28.60
N ALA A 140 1.69 0.70 29.87
CA ALA A 140 2.28 0.00 31.00
C ALA A 140 1.94 -1.49 30.97
N ASP A 141 0.71 -1.87 30.61
CA ASP A 141 0.30 -3.25 30.40
C ASP A 141 1.08 -3.94 29.27
N CYS A 142 1.31 -3.24 28.15
CA CYS A 142 2.13 -3.75 27.05
C CYS A 142 3.61 -3.94 27.49
N PHE A 143 4.16 -2.96 28.19
CA PHE A 143 5.51 -3.00 28.72
C PHE A 143 5.70 -4.16 29.74
N GLU A 144 4.75 -4.32 30.68
CA GLU A 144 4.74 -5.43 31.64
C GLU A 144 4.57 -6.81 30.95
N HIS A 145 3.81 -6.88 29.86
CA HIS A 145 3.68 -8.10 29.07
C HIS A 145 4.99 -8.47 28.38
N ALA A 146 5.67 -7.48 27.77
CA ALA A 146 6.89 -7.70 27.02
C ALA A 146 8.08 -8.16 27.88
N LEU A 147 8.27 -7.56 29.05
CA LEU A 147 9.38 -7.87 29.96
C LEU A 147 9.06 -8.92 31.03
N GLY A 148 7.78 -9.20 31.22
CA GLY A 148 7.29 -9.86 32.43
C GLY A 148 7.10 -8.86 33.57
N LYS A 149 5.93 -8.94 34.23
CA LYS A 149 5.45 -7.95 35.20
C LYS A 149 6.46 -7.68 36.34
N ALA A 150 7.11 -8.72 36.85
CA ALA A 150 8.09 -8.57 37.94
C ALA A 150 9.33 -7.78 37.48
N THR A 151 9.87 -8.13 36.32
CA THR A 151 11.04 -7.49 35.71
C THR A 151 10.76 -6.03 35.36
N ALA A 152 9.63 -5.77 34.69
CA ALA A 152 9.21 -4.44 34.30
C ALA A 152 9.10 -3.50 35.51
N ARG A 153 8.43 -3.96 36.58
CA ARG A 153 8.27 -3.20 37.83
C ARG A 153 9.58 -3.03 38.61
N ALA A 154 10.51 -4.00 38.54
CA ALA A 154 11.83 -3.85 39.13
C ALA A 154 12.64 -2.79 38.38
N CYS A 155 12.65 -2.80 37.04
CA CYS A 155 13.27 -1.74 36.23
C CYS A 155 12.69 -0.36 36.55
N ALA A 156 11.36 -0.27 36.61
CA ALA A 156 10.69 1.00 36.92
C ALA A 156 11.06 1.55 38.30
N ARG A 157 11.12 0.69 39.31
CA ARG A 157 11.55 1.11 40.69
C ARG A 157 12.98 1.64 40.72
N LEU A 158 13.92 0.99 40.04
CA LEU A 158 15.30 1.45 39.96
C LEU A 158 15.37 2.83 39.28
N ILE A 159 14.70 2.98 38.15
CA ILE A 159 14.68 4.23 37.36
C ILE A 159 14.04 5.36 38.18
N THR A 160 12.92 5.12 38.87
CA THR A 160 12.25 6.15 39.66
C THR A 160 13.03 6.51 40.92
N ALA A 161 13.85 5.59 41.46
CA ALA A 161 14.78 5.85 42.55
C ALA A 161 16.07 6.55 42.11
N GLY A 162 16.26 6.80 40.81
CA GLY A 162 17.47 7.45 40.28
C GLY A 162 18.66 6.49 40.03
N ASP A 163 18.51 5.18 40.29
CA ASP A 163 19.54 4.18 40.02
C ASP A 163 19.45 3.71 38.56
N THR A 164 20.06 4.48 37.67
CA THR A 164 20.08 4.19 36.22
C THR A 164 21.35 3.52 35.71
N GLY A 165 22.38 3.37 36.56
CA GLY A 165 23.68 2.81 36.19
C GLY A 165 23.86 1.32 36.47
N GLY A 166 22.86 0.64 37.01
CA GLY A 166 22.98 -0.74 37.50
C GLY A 166 23.00 -1.80 36.40
N GLY A 167 23.79 -2.85 36.60
CA GLY A 167 23.88 -4.00 35.67
C GLY A 167 22.55 -4.73 35.46
N TYR A 168 21.58 -4.56 36.37
CA TYR A 168 20.23 -5.11 36.23
C TYR A 168 19.47 -4.44 35.07
N LEU A 169 19.47 -3.09 35.00
CA LEU A 169 18.82 -2.36 33.90
C LEU A 169 19.44 -2.68 32.56
N ASN A 170 20.79 -2.72 32.49
CA ASN A 170 21.49 -3.09 31.26
C ASN A 170 21.08 -4.49 30.77
N ARG A 171 20.96 -5.45 31.69
CA ARG A 171 20.63 -6.84 31.34
C ARG A 171 19.15 -7.00 30.93
N HIS A 172 18.24 -6.31 31.58
CA HIS A 172 16.81 -6.60 31.46
C HIS A 172 16.03 -5.60 30.62
N LEU A 173 16.54 -4.37 30.42
CA LEU A 173 15.86 -3.32 29.69
C LEU A 173 16.75 -2.71 28.58
N LEU A 174 17.87 -2.11 28.95
CA LEU A 174 18.61 -1.21 28.05
C LEU A 174 19.24 -1.92 26.86
N ARG A 175 19.53 -3.22 26.96
CA ARG A 175 19.98 -4.02 25.80
C ARG A 175 18.96 -4.15 24.66
N PHE A 176 17.70 -3.76 24.88
CA PHE A 176 16.64 -3.86 23.89
C PHE A 176 16.35 -2.53 23.18
N THR A 177 17.01 -1.47 23.56
CA THR A 177 16.85 -0.13 22.98
C THR A 177 18.14 0.37 22.35
N ALA A 178 18.01 1.15 21.29
CA ALA A 178 19.12 1.90 20.70
C ALA A 178 19.37 3.22 21.43
N ARG A 179 18.44 3.68 22.28
CA ARG A 179 18.44 4.96 22.97
C ARG A 179 18.18 4.79 24.48
N PRO A 180 19.18 4.36 25.26
CA PRO A 180 19.03 4.09 26.69
C PRO A 180 18.52 5.29 27.50
N ASP A 181 18.98 6.49 27.16
CA ASP A 181 18.57 7.77 27.75
C ASP A 181 17.06 8.01 27.59
N VAL A 182 16.57 7.88 26.37
CA VAL A 182 15.15 8.02 26.04
C VAL A 182 14.31 6.95 26.74
N ALA A 183 14.78 5.68 26.72
CA ALA A 183 14.07 4.58 27.36
C ALA A 183 13.89 4.80 28.87
N VAL A 184 14.92 5.28 29.57
CA VAL A 184 14.85 5.61 31.00
C VAL A 184 13.77 6.68 31.25
N GLU A 185 13.75 7.77 30.48
CA GLU A 185 12.74 8.83 30.64
C GLU A 185 11.33 8.33 30.33
N ARG A 186 11.17 7.48 29.31
CA ARG A 186 9.86 6.89 28.97
C ARG A 186 9.34 5.95 30.07
N VAL A 187 10.17 5.12 30.66
CA VAL A 187 9.79 4.27 31.80
C VAL A 187 9.43 5.14 33.00
N ARG A 188 10.18 6.23 33.27
CA ARG A 188 9.85 7.18 34.31
C ARG A 188 8.47 7.81 34.09
N ALA A 189 8.16 8.24 32.86
CA ALA A 189 6.85 8.77 32.49
C ALA A 189 5.71 7.76 32.70
N LEU A 190 5.94 6.48 32.37
CA LEU A 190 4.94 5.42 32.56
C LEU A 190 4.57 5.18 34.02
N TYR A 191 5.55 5.25 34.95
CA TYR A 191 5.36 4.84 36.35
C TYR A 191 5.34 5.99 37.35
N ALA A 192 5.89 7.15 37.01
CA ALA A 192 5.94 8.35 37.86
C ALA A 192 5.56 9.61 37.05
N PRO A 193 4.29 9.78 36.68
CA PRO A 193 3.85 10.88 35.84
C PRO A 193 4.12 12.23 36.52
N GLY A 194 4.52 13.23 35.70
CA GLY A 194 4.85 14.58 36.18
C GLY A 194 6.27 14.76 36.67
N THR A 195 7.07 13.70 36.72
CA THR A 195 8.48 13.76 37.21
C THR A 195 9.51 13.63 36.09
N TYR A 196 9.10 13.50 34.85
CA TYR A 196 10.00 13.36 33.69
C TYR A 196 10.17 14.71 32.98
N GLY A 197 11.38 14.92 32.46
CA GLY A 197 11.68 16.03 31.57
C GLY A 197 11.15 15.78 30.14
N ALA A 198 10.96 16.84 29.38
CA ALA A 198 10.65 16.72 27.97
C ALA A 198 11.81 16.05 27.23
N VAL A 199 11.53 14.93 26.57
CA VAL A 199 12.49 14.30 25.66
C VAL A 199 12.27 14.92 24.30
N ALA A 200 13.37 15.34 23.64
CA ALA A 200 13.29 15.91 22.29
C ALA A 200 12.55 14.94 21.36
N PRO A 201 11.57 15.43 20.58
CA PRO A 201 10.87 14.61 19.61
C PRO A 201 11.87 14.00 18.62
N GLN A 202 11.63 12.76 18.23
CA GLN A 202 12.36 12.11 17.14
C GLN A 202 11.70 12.51 15.82
N GLU A 203 12.45 12.45 14.73
CA GLU A 203 11.86 12.55 13.41
C GLU A 203 10.80 11.45 13.23
N PRO A 204 9.57 11.80 12.84
CA PRO A 204 8.57 10.79 12.57
C PRO A 204 9.06 9.88 11.44
N PRO A 205 8.75 8.58 11.51
CA PRO A 205 9.04 7.68 10.39
C PRO A 205 8.26 8.11 9.16
N ALA A 206 8.79 7.77 7.97
CA ALA A 206 8.09 8.01 6.72
C ALA A 206 6.67 7.39 6.77
N PRO A 207 5.63 8.14 6.39
CA PRO A 207 4.28 7.62 6.39
C PRO A 207 4.14 6.45 5.43
N LEU A 208 3.34 5.44 5.81
CA LEU A 208 3.06 4.27 4.97
C LEU A 208 2.35 4.66 3.66
N ASP A 209 1.47 5.64 3.73
CA ASP A 209 0.81 6.26 2.59
C ASP A 209 1.17 7.75 2.61
N PRO A 210 2.17 8.18 1.86
CA PRO A 210 2.51 9.59 1.78
C PRO A 210 1.32 10.37 1.21
N VAL A 211 0.80 11.30 1.99
CA VAL A 211 -0.24 12.22 1.54
C VAL A 211 0.43 13.20 0.58
N ARG A 212 0.14 13.06 -0.72
CA ARG A 212 0.49 14.08 -1.69
C ARG A 212 -0.69 15.02 -1.82
N GLU A 213 -0.44 16.33 -1.76
CA GLU A 213 -1.47 17.30 -2.09
C GLU A 213 -1.79 17.19 -3.58
N HIS A 214 -2.99 16.71 -3.89
CA HIS A 214 -3.48 16.70 -5.25
C HIS A 214 -3.79 18.12 -5.70
N VAL A 215 -3.26 18.52 -6.83
CA VAL A 215 -3.75 19.72 -7.50
C VAL A 215 -5.10 19.35 -8.13
N PRO A 216 -6.22 19.87 -7.62
CA PRO A 216 -7.54 19.28 -7.89
C PRO A 216 -8.06 19.55 -9.32
N ILE A 217 -7.38 20.34 -10.12
CA ILE A 217 -7.84 20.70 -11.48
C ILE A 217 -6.64 20.78 -12.41
N VAL A 218 -6.68 20.02 -13.51
CA VAL A 218 -5.76 20.16 -14.63
C VAL A 218 -6.09 21.48 -15.34
N THR A 219 -5.36 22.54 -14.99
CA THR A 219 -5.49 23.83 -15.68
C THR A 219 -4.41 23.95 -16.76
N PRO A 220 -4.63 24.79 -17.78
CA PRO A 220 -3.62 25.05 -18.81
C PRO A 220 -2.27 25.59 -18.27
N THR A 221 -2.23 26.04 -17.04
CA THR A 221 -1.03 26.57 -16.38
C THR A 221 -0.37 25.60 -15.42
N ASN A 222 -1.02 24.46 -15.10
CA ASN A 222 -0.49 23.44 -14.21
C ASN A 222 0.46 22.53 -14.98
N ARG A 223 1.74 22.81 -14.95
CA ARG A 223 2.81 22.07 -15.66
C ARG A 223 3.53 21.08 -14.74
N GLY A 224 2.95 20.73 -13.60
CA GLY A 224 3.65 19.97 -12.56
C GLY A 224 3.51 18.45 -12.65
N ASP A 225 2.75 17.90 -13.63
CA ASP A 225 2.49 16.47 -13.72
C ASP A 225 2.38 15.94 -15.15
N ILE A 226 2.27 14.60 -15.28
CA ILE A 226 2.20 13.90 -16.57
C ILE A 226 0.90 14.27 -17.30
N ALA A 227 -0.25 14.17 -16.61
CA ALA A 227 -1.55 14.36 -17.22
C ALA A 227 -1.76 15.81 -17.69
N ALA A 228 -1.38 16.81 -16.88
CA ALA A 228 -1.45 18.22 -17.27
C ALA A 228 -0.57 18.51 -18.49
N THR A 229 0.62 17.91 -18.55
CA THR A 229 1.52 18.06 -19.69
C THR A 229 0.93 17.43 -20.95
N LEU A 230 0.28 16.27 -20.84
CA LEU A 230 -0.44 15.63 -21.95
C LEU A 230 -1.61 16.46 -22.44
N VAL A 231 -2.42 17.07 -21.55
CA VAL A 231 -3.50 18.00 -21.95
C VAL A 231 -2.94 19.14 -22.81
N HIS A 232 -1.81 19.71 -22.43
CA HIS A 232 -1.16 20.76 -23.24
C HIS A 232 -0.71 20.25 -24.61
N LEU A 233 -0.14 19.03 -24.66
CA LEU A 233 0.28 18.42 -25.93
C LEU A 233 -0.91 18.15 -26.85
N TYR A 234 -1.98 17.58 -26.33
CA TYR A 234 -3.20 17.28 -27.11
C TYR A 234 -3.92 18.54 -27.61
N ARG A 235 -3.76 19.66 -26.92
CA ARG A 235 -4.26 20.97 -27.35
C ARG A 235 -3.33 21.70 -28.34
N GLY A 236 -2.28 21.02 -28.82
CA GLY A 236 -1.34 21.60 -29.78
C GLY A 236 -0.25 22.49 -29.18
N GLY A 237 0.05 22.33 -27.90
CA GLY A 237 1.14 23.04 -27.22
C GLY A 237 2.53 22.70 -27.78
N PRO A 238 3.57 23.45 -27.41
CA PRO A 238 4.91 23.36 -27.98
C PRO A 238 5.59 22.04 -27.66
N ALA A 239 5.49 21.08 -28.54
CA ALA A 239 5.97 19.70 -28.33
C ALA A 239 7.49 19.64 -28.01
N ALA A 240 8.28 20.54 -28.53
CA ALA A 240 9.74 20.62 -28.28
C ALA A 240 10.07 20.90 -26.79
N GLU A 241 9.22 21.63 -26.10
CA GLU A 241 9.37 21.96 -24.68
C GLU A 241 8.65 20.91 -23.79
N LEU A 242 7.45 20.49 -24.20
CA LEU A 242 6.59 19.64 -23.36
C LEU A 242 7.06 18.18 -23.30
N ARG A 243 7.60 17.62 -24.39
CA ARG A 243 8.06 16.22 -24.40
C ARG A 243 9.23 15.96 -23.43
N PRO A 244 10.28 16.81 -23.35
CA PRO A 244 11.31 16.60 -22.33
C PRO A 244 10.80 16.74 -20.89
N ALA A 245 9.89 17.70 -20.65
CA ALA A 245 9.26 17.86 -19.34
C ALA A 245 8.42 16.60 -18.96
N LEU A 246 7.63 16.09 -19.91
CA LEU A 246 6.85 14.87 -19.75
C LEU A 246 7.74 13.68 -19.41
N ALA A 247 8.84 13.48 -20.13
CA ALA A 247 9.80 12.42 -19.81
C ALA A 247 10.39 12.56 -18.40
N GLY A 248 10.68 13.80 -17.96
CA GLY A 248 11.13 14.07 -16.60
C GLY A 248 10.09 13.68 -15.52
N TYR A 249 8.82 14.02 -15.74
CA TYR A 249 7.73 13.66 -14.81
C TYR A 249 7.47 12.16 -14.78
N VAL A 250 7.56 11.46 -15.91
CA VAL A 250 7.45 9.98 -15.95
C VAL A 250 8.61 9.35 -15.18
N ALA A 251 9.85 9.79 -15.41
CA ALA A 251 11.01 9.30 -14.69
C ALA A 251 10.91 9.54 -13.17
N GLU A 252 10.34 10.69 -12.75
CA GLU A 252 10.08 10.98 -11.35
C GLU A 252 9.01 10.05 -10.76
N ALA A 253 7.91 9.85 -11.47
CA ALA A 253 6.79 9.00 -11.03
C ALA A 253 7.19 7.51 -10.92
N THR A 254 8.18 7.08 -11.70
CA THR A 254 8.67 5.68 -11.73
C THR A 254 9.97 5.49 -10.94
N ARG A 255 10.48 6.55 -10.31
CA ARG A 255 11.74 6.48 -9.55
C ARG A 255 11.69 5.43 -8.46
N GLY A 256 12.67 4.52 -8.46
CA GLY A 256 12.79 3.44 -7.48
C GLY A 256 11.81 2.29 -7.68
N LEU A 257 10.99 2.30 -8.75
CA LEU A 257 10.17 1.14 -9.09
C LEU A 257 10.99 0.12 -9.89
N PRO A 258 10.91 -1.17 -9.56
CA PRO A 258 11.55 -2.21 -10.36
C PRO A 258 10.85 -2.36 -11.72
N ARG A 259 11.54 -2.94 -12.70
CA ARG A 259 10.89 -3.32 -13.96
C ARG A 259 10.15 -4.65 -13.80
N LEU A 260 8.95 -4.72 -14.38
CA LEU A 260 8.17 -5.96 -14.46
C LEU A 260 8.80 -6.88 -15.54
N PRO A 261 9.34 -8.04 -15.17
CA PRO A 261 9.97 -8.96 -16.12
C PRO A 261 8.90 -9.78 -16.85
N GLY A 262 8.13 -9.13 -17.71
CA GLY A 262 7.01 -9.77 -18.43
C GLY A 262 6.45 -8.88 -19.52
N SER A 263 5.38 -9.35 -20.14
CA SER A 263 4.66 -8.65 -21.20
C SER A 263 3.28 -8.21 -20.73
N VAL A 264 2.97 -6.94 -20.95
CA VAL A 264 1.65 -6.37 -20.72
C VAL A 264 1.07 -5.92 -22.05
N ALA A 265 -0.17 -6.30 -22.35
CA ALA A 265 -0.94 -5.70 -23.42
C ALA A 265 -1.96 -4.72 -22.83
N MET A 266 -1.92 -3.48 -23.30
CA MET A 266 -2.83 -2.42 -22.87
C MET A 266 -3.83 -2.14 -24.00
N VAL A 267 -5.09 -2.41 -23.76
CA VAL A 267 -6.20 -1.94 -24.62
C VAL A 267 -6.53 -0.54 -24.14
N LEU A 268 -6.16 0.45 -24.93
CA LEU A 268 -6.38 1.86 -24.63
C LEU A 268 -7.61 2.35 -25.38
N ASP A 269 -8.64 2.69 -24.65
CA ASP A 269 -9.81 3.35 -25.21
C ASP A 269 -9.44 4.76 -25.69
N THR A 270 -9.55 4.96 -26.97
CA THR A 270 -9.30 6.24 -27.66
C THR A 270 -10.55 6.72 -28.41
N SER A 271 -11.72 6.37 -27.88
CA SER A 271 -13.00 6.82 -28.41
C SER A 271 -13.28 8.31 -28.11
N GLY A 272 -14.29 8.87 -28.76
CA GLY A 272 -14.65 10.27 -28.59
C GLY A 272 -15.04 10.65 -27.16
N SER A 273 -15.56 9.73 -26.34
CA SER A 273 -15.91 9.98 -24.93
C SER A 273 -14.65 10.22 -24.07
N MET A 274 -13.54 9.55 -24.35
CA MET A 274 -12.27 9.74 -23.64
C MET A 274 -11.69 11.16 -23.82
N ARG A 275 -11.96 11.78 -24.97
CA ARG A 275 -11.59 13.19 -25.19
C ARG A 275 -12.38 14.12 -24.27
N GLY A 276 -13.68 13.86 -24.10
CA GLY A 276 -14.57 14.74 -23.37
C GLY A 276 -14.83 16.07 -24.08
N TYR A 277 -15.37 17.05 -23.34
CA TYR A 277 -15.68 18.37 -23.88
C TYR A 277 -15.64 19.47 -22.81
N GLY A 278 -15.52 20.73 -23.24
CA GLY A 278 -15.50 21.89 -22.35
C GLY A 278 -14.31 21.89 -21.41
N GLU A 279 -14.54 22.15 -20.14
CA GLU A 279 -13.49 22.18 -19.12
C GLU A 279 -12.86 20.79 -18.86
N ARG A 280 -13.58 19.74 -19.19
CA ARG A 280 -13.15 18.33 -19.03
C ARG A 280 -12.41 17.79 -20.25
N GLU A 281 -12.30 18.60 -21.32
CA GLU A 281 -11.65 18.16 -22.55
C GLU A 281 -10.22 17.71 -22.29
N TRP A 282 -9.91 16.49 -22.71
CA TRP A 282 -8.64 15.79 -22.53
C TRP A 282 -8.36 15.27 -21.10
N ALA A 283 -9.21 15.55 -20.12
CA ALA A 283 -8.93 15.19 -18.74
C ALA A 283 -8.82 13.66 -18.54
N VAL A 284 -9.80 12.90 -19.07
CA VAL A 284 -9.80 11.43 -18.94
C VAL A 284 -8.73 10.81 -19.82
N MET A 285 -8.62 11.26 -21.09
CA MET A 285 -7.61 10.75 -22.02
C MET A 285 -6.18 10.97 -21.50
N SER A 286 -5.91 12.12 -20.89
CA SER A 286 -4.59 12.42 -20.35
C SER A 286 -4.22 11.51 -19.15
N GLN A 287 -5.18 11.12 -18.34
CA GLN A 287 -4.94 10.15 -17.25
C GLN A 287 -4.64 8.76 -17.80
N ALA A 288 -5.40 8.31 -18.80
CA ALA A 288 -5.13 7.04 -19.50
C ALA A 288 -3.77 7.04 -20.19
N GLY A 289 -3.42 8.14 -20.87
CA GLY A 289 -2.11 8.34 -21.47
C GLY A 289 -0.98 8.40 -20.44
N ALA A 290 -1.21 9.00 -19.27
CA ALA A 290 -0.26 9.01 -18.17
C ALA A 290 0.04 7.59 -17.67
N LEU A 291 -1.00 6.76 -17.49
CA LEU A 291 -0.82 5.36 -17.12
C LEU A 291 -0.05 4.58 -18.20
N ARG A 292 -0.36 4.80 -19.47
CA ARG A 292 0.37 4.21 -20.60
C ARG A 292 1.88 4.54 -20.54
N LEU A 293 2.22 5.80 -20.30
CA LEU A 293 3.63 6.22 -20.21
C LEU A 293 4.35 5.58 -19.02
N VAL A 294 3.69 5.51 -17.87
CA VAL A 294 4.24 4.84 -16.68
C VAL A 294 4.41 3.35 -16.92
N LEU A 295 3.42 2.67 -17.53
CA LEU A 295 3.55 1.25 -17.88
C LEU A 295 4.67 1.01 -18.89
N ALA A 296 4.87 1.90 -19.86
CA ALA A 296 5.98 1.80 -20.81
C ALA A 296 7.36 1.86 -20.13
N GLU A 297 7.49 2.59 -19.03
CA GLU A 297 8.74 2.69 -18.28
C GLU A 297 8.95 1.50 -17.33
N VAL A 298 7.87 1.04 -16.65
CA VAL A 298 7.98 -0.02 -15.63
C VAL A 298 7.82 -1.43 -16.17
N CYS A 299 7.29 -1.65 -17.38
CA CYS A 299 7.19 -2.98 -18.01
C CYS A 299 8.39 -3.24 -18.91
N GLU A 300 8.85 -4.48 -18.94
CA GLU A 300 9.89 -4.89 -19.90
C GLU A 300 9.37 -4.83 -21.33
N ARG A 301 8.13 -5.27 -21.55
CA ARG A 301 7.41 -5.22 -22.82
C ARG A 301 5.99 -4.69 -22.59
N LEU A 302 5.64 -3.63 -23.29
CA LEU A 302 4.29 -3.10 -23.36
C LEU A 302 3.82 -3.06 -24.81
N THR A 303 2.72 -3.75 -25.09
CA THR A 303 2.00 -3.62 -26.37
C THR A 303 0.76 -2.78 -26.13
N VAL A 304 0.54 -1.74 -26.93
CA VAL A 304 -0.63 -0.86 -26.81
C VAL A 304 -1.51 -1.07 -28.04
N ILE A 305 -2.80 -1.33 -27.78
CA ILE A 305 -3.85 -1.47 -28.79
C ILE A 305 -4.83 -0.33 -28.57
N GLU A 306 -4.86 0.60 -29.49
CA GLU A 306 -5.76 1.77 -29.44
C GLU A 306 -7.10 1.40 -30.10
N THR A 307 -8.21 1.68 -29.40
CA THR A 307 -9.57 1.39 -29.90
C THR A 307 -10.37 2.70 -30.06
N GLY A 308 -10.69 3.05 -31.31
CA GLY A 308 -11.48 4.24 -31.63
C GLY A 308 -10.77 5.25 -32.51
N GLY A 309 -9.52 5.53 -32.27
CA GLY A 309 -8.69 6.45 -33.05
C GLY A 309 -7.28 6.50 -32.45
N PRO A 310 -6.38 7.32 -32.95
CA PRO A 310 -5.09 7.52 -32.28
C PRO A 310 -5.27 8.34 -30.99
N GLU A 311 -4.46 8.05 -29.98
CA GLU A 311 -4.51 8.72 -28.66
C GLU A 311 -4.57 10.27 -28.72
N HIS A 312 -3.88 10.85 -29.69
CA HIS A 312 -3.85 12.32 -29.87
C HIS A 312 -5.04 12.88 -30.68
N ASP A 313 -5.88 12.01 -31.22
CA ASP A 313 -7.12 12.36 -31.94
C ASP A 313 -8.20 11.31 -31.69
N PRO A 314 -8.68 11.18 -30.44
CA PRO A 314 -9.72 10.25 -30.05
C PRO A 314 -10.99 10.48 -30.85
N ALA A 315 -11.50 9.42 -31.47
CA ALA A 315 -12.64 9.51 -32.37
C ALA A 315 -13.44 8.18 -32.34
N HIS A 316 -14.56 8.15 -33.04
CA HIS A 316 -15.40 6.96 -33.21
C HIS A 316 -15.97 6.37 -31.92
N ALA A 317 -16.58 5.20 -32.02
CA ALA A 317 -17.15 4.44 -30.94
C ALA A 317 -16.12 3.48 -30.32
N THR A 318 -16.33 3.17 -29.05
CA THR A 318 -15.48 2.26 -28.26
C THR A 318 -15.74 0.81 -28.64
N ASP A 319 -14.74 0.08 -29.12
CA ASP A 319 -14.78 -1.37 -29.40
C ASP A 319 -13.75 -2.10 -28.53
N LEU A 320 -14.07 -2.28 -27.25
CA LEU A 320 -13.20 -2.93 -26.28
C LEU A 320 -13.09 -4.45 -26.53
N ALA A 321 -14.13 -5.06 -27.10
CA ALA A 321 -14.16 -6.49 -27.34
C ALA A 321 -13.12 -6.91 -28.39
N THR A 322 -13.08 -6.22 -29.54
CA THR A 322 -12.05 -6.46 -30.56
C THR A 322 -10.65 -6.13 -30.02
N GLY A 323 -10.50 -5.00 -29.30
CA GLY A 323 -9.24 -4.64 -28.68
C GLY A 323 -8.72 -5.70 -27.68
N LEU A 324 -9.62 -6.33 -26.92
CA LEU A 324 -9.26 -7.44 -26.02
C LEU A 324 -8.76 -8.66 -26.81
N LEU A 325 -9.44 -9.04 -27.89
CA LEU A 325 -9.01 -10.17 -28.73
C LEU A 325 -7.65 -9.91 -29.36
N ASP A 326 -7.42 -8.73 -29.93
CA ASP A 326 -6.13 -8.33 -30.47
C ASP A 326 -5.02 -8.33 -29.41
N ALA A 327 -5.35 -7.95 -28.17
CA ALA A 327 -4.42 -8.00 -27.05
C ALA A 327 -4.03 -9.44 -26.69
N LEU A 328 -4.99 -10.34 -26.61
CA LEU A 328 -4.76 -11.76 -26.30
C LEU A 328 -3.93 -12.45 -27.37
N ASP A 329 -4.09 -12.08 -28.65
CA ASP A 329 -3.27 -12.62 -29.76
C ASP A 329 -1.78 -12.29 -29.60
N THR A 330 -1.40 -11.29 -28.80
CA THR A 330 0.01 -11.00 -28.48
C THR A 330 0.60 -11.92 -27.40
N ALA A 331 -0.20 -12.82 -26.82
CA ALA A 331 0.15 -13.73 -25.74
C ALA A 331 0.84 -13.01 -24.54
N PRO A 332 0.22 -12.02 -23.94
CA PRO A 332 0.81 -11.27 -22.82
C PRO A 332 0.67 -12.03 -21.50
N ASP A 333 1.45 -11.64 -20.49
CA ASP A 333 1.27 -12.11 -19.12
C ASP A 333 0.07 -11.44 -18.41
N LEU A 334 -0.37 -10.28 -18.92
CA LEU A 334 -1.48 -9.50 -18.39
C LEU A 334 -2.08 -8.62 -19.48
N VAL A 335 -3.42 -8.59 -19.58
CA VAL A 335 -4.16 -7.59 -20.35
C VAL A 335 -4.76 -6.53 -19.42
N VAL A 336 -4.51 -5.26 -19.73
CA VAL A 336 -5.04 -4.09 -19.01
C VAL A 336 -5.93 -3.30 -19.95
N ILE A 337 -7.24 -3.29 -19.71
CA ILE A 337 -8.18 -2.45 -20.46
C ILE A 337 -8.29 -1.12 -19.73
N VAL A 338 -8.06 -0.01 -20.44
CA VAL A 338 -8.15 1.35 -19.88
C VAL A 338 -9.20 2.14 -20.65
N THR A 339 -10.27 2.52 -19.97
CA THR A 339 -11.46 3.17 -20.56
C THR A 339 -12.13 4.11 -19.56
N ASP A 340 -13.03 4.98 -20.02
CA ASP A 340 -13.97 5.71 -19.14
C ASP A 340 -15.18 4.87 -18.71
N GLY A 341 -15.25 3.63 -19.20
CA GLY A 341 -16.30 2.65 -18.87
C GLY A 341 -17.51 2.65 -19.83
N TYR A 342 -17.51 3.48 -20.86
CA TYR A 342 -18.56 3.43 -21.89
C TYR A 342 -18.17 2.44 -23.00
N GLU A 343 -19.10 1.57 -23.37
CA GLU A 343 -19.00 0.69 -24.53
C GLU A 343 -20.11 1.11 -25.53
N ASN A 344 -19.71 1.85 -26.56
CA ASN A 344 -20.63 2.48 -27.49
C ASN A 344 -20.80 1.71 -28.81
N HIS A 345 -19.86 0.82 -29.14
CA HIS A 345 -19.95 -0.07 -30.29
C HIS A 345 -20.40 -1.43 -29.78
N LEU A 346 -21.57 -1.87 -30.12
CA LEU A 346 -22.17 -3.14 -29.69
C LEU A 346 -22.11 -3.34 -28.14
N PRO A 347 -22.85 -2.56 -27.36
CA PRO A 347 -22.82 -2.66 -25.91
C PRO A 347 -23.05 -4.07 -25.35
N GLY A 348 -22.18 -4.51 -24.43
CA GLY A 348 -22.19 -5.84 -23.83
C GLY A 348 -21.34 -6.89 -24.57
N ASP A 349 -20.64 -6.53 -25.64
CA ASP A 349 -19.77 -7.47 -26.36
C ASP A 349 -18.53 -7.80 -25.53
N LEU A 350 -17.94 -6.83 -24.85
CA LEU A 350 -16.82 -7.10 -23.94
C LEU A 350 -17.20 -8.15 -22.89
N ALA A 351 -18.35 -7.99 -22.22
CA ALA A 351 -18.83 -8.97 -21.25
C ALA A 351 -19.01 -10.36 -21.85
N ARG A 352 -19.51 -10.45 -23.11
CA ARG A 352 -19.65 -11.73 -23.82
C ARG A 352 -18.30 -12.36 -24.10
N VAL A 353 -17.33 -11.60 -24.60
CA VAL A 353 -15.96 -12.11 -24.84
C VAL A 353 -15.35 -12.61 -23.53
N VAL A 354 -15.40 -11.81 -22.47
CA VAL A 354 -14.91 -12.19 -21.14
C VAL A 354 -15.54 -13.49 -20.65
N ALA A 355 -16.86 -13.64 -20.77
CA ALA A 355 -17.58 -14.87 -20.38
C ALA A 355 -17.16 -16.11 -21.20
N THR A 356 -16.59 -15.95 -22.39
CA THR A 356 -16.13 -17.06 -23.22
C THR A 356 -14.68 -17.48 -23.00
N LEU A 357 -13.83 -16.62 -22.41
CA LEU A 357 -12.40 -16.91 -22.18
C LEU A 357 -12.14 -18.24 -21.45
N PRO A 358 -12.88 -18.61 -20.39
CA PRO A 358 -12.67 -19.89 -19.73
C PRO A 358 -12.86 -21.12 -20.63
N TYR A 359 -13.64 -20.99 -21.72
CA TYR A 359 -13.89 -22.08 -22.68
C TYR A 359 -12.83 -22.18 -23.77
N THR A 360 -12.05 -21.13 -23.99
CA THR A 360 -10.96 -21.13 -24.99
C THR A 360 -9.67 -21.76 -24.47
N GLY A 361 -9.57 -21.95 -23.15
CA GLY A 361 -8.35 -22.40 -22.48
C GLY A 361 -7.32 -21.30 -22.30
N ASP A 362 -7.64 -20.06 -22.67
CA ASP A 362 -6.79 -18.91 -22.40
C ASP A 362 -6.90 -18.52 -20.90
N ALA A 363 -5.78 -18.56 -20.22
CA ALA A 363 -5.69 -18.24 -18.78
C ALA A 363 -5.05 -16.86 -18.54
N THR A 364 -4.88 -16.05 -19.58
CA THR A 364 -4.31 -14.71 -19.47
C THR A 364 -5.20 -13.83 -18.58
N PRO A 365 -4.69 -13.28 -17.50
CA PRO A 365 -5.46 -12.37 -16.66
C PRO A 365 -5.85 -11.10 -17.43
N VAL A 366 -7.11 -10.69 -17.30
CA VAL A 366 -7.64 -9.45 -17.87
C VAL A 366 -8.17 -8.58 -16.73
N VAL A 367 -7.79 -7.32 -16.70
CA VAL A 367 -8.25 -6.34 -15.69
C VAL A 367 -8.74 -5.07 -16.35
N LEU A 368 -9.69 -4.40 -15.70
CA LEU A 368 -10.29 -3.16 -16.16
C LEU A 368 -9.86 -1.98 -15.29
N CYS A 369 -9.22 -0.98 -15.89
CA CYS A 369 -8.86 0.29 -15.27
C CYS A 369 -9.80 1.38 -15.78
N GLN A 370 -10.58 1.99 -14.90
CA GLN A 370 -11.48 3.08 -15.26
C GLN A 370 -10.81 4.43 -15.00
N ALA A 371 -10.49 5.13 -16.06
CA ALA A 371 -10.02 6.51 -15.98
C ALA A 371 -11.22 7.43 -15.72
N THR A 372 -11.18 8.21 -14.65
CA THR A 372 -12.27 9.10 -14.24
C THR A 372 -11.81 10.55 -14.19
N PHE A 373 -12.76 11.48 -14.23
CA PHE A 373 -12.44 12.88 -14.11
C PHE A 373 -12.20 13.29 -12.65
N THR A 374 -12.97 12.73 -11.72
CA THR A 374 -12.84 12.97 -10.28
C THR A 374 -12.99 11.67 -9.51
N ARG A 375 -12.53 11.65 -8.25
CA ARG A 375 -12.73 10.52 -7.33
C ARG A 375 -14.21 10.21 -7.05
N GLY A 376 -15.10 11.19 -7.23
CA GLY A 376 -16.53 11.07 -6.94
C GLY A 376 -17.39 10.77 -8.19
N ASP A 377 -16.78 10.43 -9.33
CA ASP A 377 -17.56 10.08 -10.53
C ASP A 377 -18.40 8.83 -10.28
N ASP A 378 -19.67 8.88 -10.70
CA ASP A 378 -20.58 7.73 -10.62
C ASP A 378 -20.26 6.74 -11.75
N LEU A 379 -19.81 5.56 -11.37
CA LEU A 379 -19.45 4.47 -12.28
C LEU A 379 -20.53 3.40 -12.40
N THR A 380 -21.67 3.55 -11.77
CA THR A 380 -22.73 2.52 -11.74
C THR A 380 -23.28 2.13 -13.10
N LEU A 381 -23.26 3.07 -14.06
CA LEU A 381 -23.70 2.84 -15.44
C LEU A 381 -22.54 2.61 -16.42
N ARG A 382 -21.31 2.55 -15.92
CA ARG A 382 -20.09 2.45 -16.71
C ARG A 382 -19.34 1.15 -16.39
N ASP A 383 -20.01 0.04 -16.59
CA ASP A 383 -19.51 -1.28 -16.26
C ASP A 383 -19.63 -2.22 -17.46
N PRO A 384 -18.69 -2.13 -18.43
CA PRO A 384 -18.77 -2.91 -19.66
C PRO A 384 -18.52 -4.41 -19.46
N ALA A 385 -17.85 -4.81 -18.35
CA ALA A 385 -17.60 -6.21 -18.03
C ALA A 385 -17.57 -6.42 -16.50
N PRO A 386 -18.72 -6.64 -15.85
CA PRO A 386 -18.86 -6.77 -14.39
C PRO A 386 -18.02 -7.90 -13.77
N ASP A 387 -17.71 -8.94 -14.53
CA ASP A 387 -16.94 -10.10 -14.07
C ASP A 387 -15.43 -9.85 -14.05
N LEU A 388 -14.94 -8.76 -14.65
CA LEU A 388 -13.52 -8.41 -14.60
C LEU A 388 -13.15 -7.75 -13.27
N PRO A 389 -11.97 -8.08 -12.71
CA PRO A 389 -11.38 -7.26 -11.68
C PRO A 389 -11.22 -5.82 -12.17
N ARG A 390 -11.66 -4.85 -11.37
CA ARG A 390 -11.66 -3.44 -11.79
C ARG A 390 -11.18 -2.49 -10.72
N GLN A 391 -10.52 -1.42 -11.15
CA GLN A 391 -10.14 -0.31 -10.29
C GLN A 391 -10.23 1.01 -11.05
N ALA A 392 -10.85 2.02 -10.41
CA ALA A 392 -10.88 3.39 -10.94
C ALA A 392 -9.64 4.16 -10.49
N PHE A 393 -9.22 5.12 -11.31
CA PHE A 393 -8.18 6.08 -10.99
C PHE A 393 -8.51 7.44 -11.65
N TRP A 394 -8.11 8.52 -11.02
CA TRP A 394 -8.39 9.88 -11.50
C TRP A 394 -7.16 10.79 -11.52
N HIS A 395 -6.06 10.35 -10.92
CA HIS A 395 -4.79 11.11 -10.86
C HIS A 395 -3.60 10.15 -10.88
N GLN A 396 -2.44 10.64 -11.37
CA GLN A 396 -1.20 9.85 -11.41
C GLN A 396 -0.72 9.40 -10.02
N ASP A 397 -1.10 10.09 -8.93
CA ASP A 397 -0.75 9.67 -7.58
C ASP A 397 -1.44 8.35 -7.16
N ASP A 398 -2.52 8.00 -7.83
CA ASP A 398 -3.19 6.71 -7.63
C ASP A 398 -2.32 5.54 -8.14
N PHE A 399 -1.33 5.80 -9.02
CA PHE A 399 -0.49 4.78 -9.62
C PHE A 399 0.35 4.02 -8.59
N ALA A 400 0.76 4.67 -7.50
CA ALA A 400 1.46 3.99 -6.41
C ALA A 400 0.67 2.80 -5.84
N GLY A 401 -0.66 2.93 -5.80
CA GLY A 401 -1.55 1.84 -5.42
C GLY A 401 -2.04 0.99 -6.60
N LEU A 402 -2.22 1.60 -7.77
CA LEU A 402 -2.75 0.93 -8.96
C LEU A 402 -1.78 -0.12 -9.51
N LEU A 403 -0.48 0.20 -9.63
CA LEU A 403 0.51 -0.71 -10.19
C LEU A 403 0.65 -2.04 -9.42
N PRO A 404 0.76 -2.05 -8.07
CA PRO A 404 0.76 -3.31 -7.32
C PRO A 404 -0.53 -4.11 -7.51
N TRP A 405 -1.68 -3.44 -7.64
CA TRP A 405 -2.93 -4.11 -7.90
C TRP A 405 -2.95 -4.74 -9.29
N LEU A 406 -2.57 -3.99 -10.33
CA LEU A 406 -2.45 -4.50 -11.71
C LEU A 406 -1.56 -5.74 -11.76
N PHE A 407 -0.34 -5.59 -11.29
CA PHE A 407 0.67 -6.64 -11.41
C PHE A 407 0.38 -7.82 -10.49
N GLY A 408 -0.37 -7.64 -9.41
CA GLY A 408 -0.82 -8.74 -8.57
C GLY A 408 -1.62 -9.82 -9.31
N HIS A 409 -2.21 -9.49 -10.46
CA HIS A 409 -2.99 -10.42 -11.28
C HIS A 409 -2.14 -11.35 -12.17
N CYS A 410 -0.83 -11.12 -12.30
CA CYS A 410 0.04 -11.96 -13.15
C CYS A 410 1.24 -12.53 -12.36
N ALA A 411 1.73 -13.68 -12.78
CA ALA A 411 2.82 -14.36 -12.08
C ALA A 411 4.13 -13.54 -11.97
N PRO A 412 4.58 -12.77 -12.99
CA PRO A 412 5.73 -11.88 -12.84
C PRO A 412 5.50 -10.77 -11.80
N GLY A 413 4.27 -10.36 -11.62
CA GLY A 413 3.91 -9.24 -10.74
C GLY A 413 4.05 -9.52 -9.25
N GLU A 414 3.91 -10.75 -8.79
CA GLU A 414 4.19 -11.09 -7.40
C GLU A 414 5.64 -10.77 -7.02
N ARG A 415 6.58 -11.08 -7.90
CA ARG A 415 8.01 -10.75 -7.73
C ARG A 415 8.24 -9.24 -7.76
N TRP A 416 7.55 -8.57 -8.66
CA TRP A 416 7.61 -7.11 -8.77
C TRP A 416 7.17 -6.44 -7.47
N ILE A 417 6.01 -6.83 -6.92
CA ILE A 417 5.47 -6.29 -5.65
C ILE A 417 6.48 -6.51 -4.51
N ARG A 418 7.04 -7.71 -4.39
CA ARG A 418 8.05 -8.00 -3.36
C ARG A 418 9.26 -7.08 -3.50
N THR A 419 9.81 -6.96 -4.69
CA THR A 419 10.97 -6.10 -4.94
C THR A 419 10.63 -4.64 -4.62
N ALA A 420 9.52 -4.11 -5.12
CA ALA A 420 9.10 -2.74 -4.88
C ALA A 420 8.93 -2.43 -3.37
N MET A 421 8.33 -3.34 -2.61
CA MET A 421 8.14 -3.15 -1.17
C MET A 421 9.45 -3.29 -0.38
N LEU A 422 10.36 -4.15 -0.82
CA LEU A 422 11.70 -4.26 -0.23
C LEU A 422 12.53 -2.99 -0.47
N ASP A 423 12.52 -2.48 -1.70
CA ASP A 423 13.22 -1.23 -2.05
C ASP A 423 12.66 -0.04 -1.26
N GLN A 424 11.35 0.01 -1.05
CA GLN A 424 10.72 1.02 -0.19
C GLN A 424 11.20 0.92 1.28
N LEU A 425 11.34 -0.29 1.82
CA LEU A 425 11.86 -0.50 3.17
C LEU A 425 13.34 -0.10 3.31
N GLU A 426 14.11 -0.22 2.24
CA GLU A 426 15.56 0.10 2.22
C GLU A 426 15.80 1.57 1.87
N GLY A 427 15.02 2.14 0.95
CA GLY A 427 15.10 3.53 0.51
C GLY A 427 14.64 4.57 1.55
N GLY A 428 13.79 4.19 2.49
CA GLY A 428 13.38 5.05 3.61
C GLY A 428 14.49 5.35 4.64
N ARG A 429 15.74 4.96 4.33
CA ARG A 429 16.94 5.22 5.15
C ARG A 429 17.88 6.29 4.60
N THR A 430 17.50 6.96 3.47
CA THR A 430 18.35 8.06 2.92
C THR A 430 17.79 9.43 3.24
#